data_8e36136113fb5c7643707ca25969f510
#
_entry.id   8e36136113fb5c7643707ca25969f510
#
_cell.length_a   1.000
_cell.length_b   1.000
_cell.length_c   1.000
_cell.angle_alpha   90.00
_cell.angle_beta   90.00
_cell.angle_gamma   90.00
#
_symmetry.space_group_name_H-M   'P 1'
#
loop_
_entity.id
_entity.type
_entity.pdbx_description
1 polymer ?
#
loop_
_entity_poly.entity_id
_entity_poly.type
_entity_poly.pdbx_seq_one_letter_code
_entity_poly.pdbx_strand_id
1 'polypeptide(L)'
;MNKRTKALQFSPKVRQAIWERDYGQCLFCNLDYHCTSTSQLAYEIKDIMHFIPRSKGGLGVEGNGVIGCRYHHQMLDNGNVGLRNEMLAMMEEHLKTHYPGWNREELIYKKW
;
A
#
# COMPACT_ATOMS: atom_id res chain seq x y z
N MET A 1 5.66 18.70 13.48
CA MET A 1 5.20 17.31 13.30
C MET A 1 5.81 16.45 14.40
N ASN A 2 5.01 15.68 15.11
CA ASN A 2 5.53 14.85 16.20
C ASN A 2 6.18 13.56 15.67
N LYS A 3 6.87 12.84 16.55
CA LYS A 3 7.60 11.63 16.17
C LYS A 3 6.69 10.57 15.56
N ARG A 4 5.50 10.38 16.13
CA ARG A 4 4.57 9.37 15.64
C ARG A 4 4.11 9.71 14.21
N THR A 5 3.66 10.94 14.00
CA THR A 5 3.20 11.35 12.67
C THR A 5 4.28 11.20 11.62
N LYS A 6 5.51 11.60 11.96
CA LYS A 6 6.65 11.46 11.06
C LYS A 6 6.94 10.01 10.73
N ALA A 7 6.86 9.13 11.72
CA ALA A 7 7.15 7.70 11.54
C ALA A 7 6.11 7.00 10.65
N LEU A 8 4.88 7.51 10.61
CA LEU A 8 3.81 6.91 9.83
C LEU A 8 3.77 7.40 8.37
N GLN A 9 4.52 8.44 8.05
CA GLN A 9 4.58 8.94 6.67
C GLN A 9 5.67 8.25 5.88
N PHE A 10 5.40 7.98 4.62
CA PHE A 10 6.45 7.54 3.70
C PHE A 10 7.34 8.74 3.37
N SER A 11 8.61 8.66 3.76
CA SER A 11 9.60 9.70 3.39
C SER A 11 9.82 9.68 1.87
N PRO A 12 10.37 10.76 1.30
CA PRO A 12 10.71 10.75 -0.13
C PRO A 12 11.61 9.58 -0.53
N LYS A 13 12.57 9.23 0.33
CA LYS A 13 13.47 8.10 0.08
C LYS A 13 12.72 6.77 0.04
N VAL A 14 11.81 6.56 0.99
CA VAL A 14 11.01 5.33 1.04
C VAL A 14 10.06 5.28 -0.16
N ARG A 15 9.43 6.40 -0.50
CA ARG A 15 8.54 6.47 -1.66
C ARG A 15 9.28 6.10 -2.95
N GLN A 16 10.48 6.59 -3.11
CA GLN A 16 11.30 6.27 -4.27
C GLN A 16 11.65 4.78 -4.31
N ALA A 17 12.01 4.20 -3.18
CA ALA A 17 12.35 2.78 -3.10
C ALA A 17 11.16 1.89 -3.48
N ILE A 18 9.96 2.24 -2.99
CA ILE A 18 8.73 1.51 -3.34
C ILE A 18 8.45 1.66 -4.84
N TRP A 19 8.60 2.86 -5.36
CA TRP A 19 8.35 3.14 -6.78
C TRP A 19 9.28 2.32 -7.67
N GLU A 20 10.57 2.29 -7.33
CA GLU A 20 11.55 1.52 -8.10
C GLU A 20 11.31 0.02 -7.98
N ARG A 21 10.98 -0.47 -6.78
CA ARG A 21 10.68 -1.89 -6.56
C ARG A 21 9.54 -2.37 -7.48
N ASP A 22 8.50 -1.56 -7.63
CA ASP A 22 7.28 -1.94 -8.32
C ASP A 22 7.16 -1.31 -9.71
N TYR A 23 8.22 -0.67 -10.20
CA TYR A 23 8.28 -0.05 -11.53
C TYR A 23 7.16 0.98 -11.74
N GLY A 24 6.76 1.66 -10.68
CA GLY A 24 5.70 2.68 -10.75
C GLY A 24 4.33 2.13 -11.09
N GLN A 25 4.10 0.82 -10.96
CA GLN A 25 2.88 0.16 -11.40
C GLN A 25 1.98 -0.23 -10.24
N CYS A 26 0.67 -0.14 -10.47
CA CYS A 26 -0.32 -0.60 -9.50
C CYS A 26 -0.28 -2.12 -9.38
N LEU A 27 -0.17 -2.63 -8.16
CA LEU A 27 -0.18 -4.07 -7.89
C LEU A 27 -1.42 -4.75 -8.47
N PHE A 28 -2.58 -4.15 -8.25
CA PHE A 28 -3.85 -4.76 -8.65
C PHE A 28 -4.06 -4.74 -10.16
N CYS A 29 -3.60 -3.69 -10.83
CA CYS A 29 -3.64 -3.64 -12.30
C CYS A 29 -2.72 -4.71 -12.89
N ASN A 30 -1.54 -4.91 -12.30
CA ASN A 30 -0.60 -5.94 -12.76
C ASN A 30 -1.16 -7.34 -12.61
N LEU A 31 -2.03 -7.55 -11.62
CA LEU A 31 -2.67 -8.85 -11.39
C LEU A 31 -4.03 -8.95 -12.11
N ASP A 32 -4.36 -7.95 -12.92
CA ASP A 32 -5.64 -7.90 -13.66
C ASP A 32 -6.84 -8.08 -12.73
N TYR A 33 -6.75 -7.47 -11.55
CA TYR A 33 -7.76 -7.62 -10.51
C TYR A 33 -8.85 -6.57 -10.66
N HIS A 34 -10.08 -7.00 -10.99
CA HIS A 34 -11.25 -6.13 -11.10
C HIS A 34 -10.99 -4.82 -11.84
N CYS A 35 -10.37 -4.89 -13.02
CA CYS A 35 -10.08 -3.71 -13.85
C CYS A 35 -11.30 -3.37 -14.70
N THR A 36 -12.37 -2.92 -14.05
CA THR A 36 -13.67 -2.70 -14.71
C THR A 36 -14.06 -1.24 -14.84
N SER A 37 -13.22 -0.31 -14.38
CA SER A 37 -13.49 1.12 -14.54
C SER A 37 -13.26 1.53 -16.00
N THR A 38 -14.10 2.47 -16.48
CA THR A 38 -13.93 3.07 -17.80
C THR A 38 -13.07 4.34 -17.74
N SER A 39 -12.64 4.76 -16.55
CA SER A 39 -11.85 5.98 -16.38
C SER A 39 -10.37 5.69 -16.54
N GLN A 40 -9.80 6.07 -17.69
CA GLN A 40 -8.36 5.95 -17.93
C GLN A 40 -7.56 6.73 -16.88
N LEU A 41 -8.03 7.92 -16.53
CA LEU A 41 -7.36 8.77 -15.56
C LEU A 41 -7.24 8.09 -14.18
N ALA A 42 -8.29 7.38 -13.77
CA ALA A 42 -8.28 6.69 -12.48
C ALA A 42 -7.20 5.62 -12.41
N TYR A 43 -6.84 5.01 -13.53
CA TYR A 43 -5.75 4.03 -13.59
C TYR A 43 -4.37 4.70 -13.65
N GLU A 44 -4.30 5.92 -14.16
CA GLU A 44 -3.03 6.63 -14.33
C GLU A 44 -2.54 7.32 -13.06
N ILE A 45 -3.45 7.75 -12.20
CA ILE A 45 -3.08 8.37 -10.93
C ILE A 45 -2.69 7.29 -9.95
N LYS A 46 -1.45 7.36 -9.48
CA LYS A 46 -0.91 6.34 -8.56
C LYS A 46 -0.73 6.91 -7.17
N ASP A 47 -1.05 6.08 -6.18
CA ASP A 47 -0.86 6.40 -4.76
C ASP A 47 0.01 5.31 -4.14
N ILE A 48 0.70 5.65 -3.06
CA ILE A 48 1.36 4.63 -2.24
C ILE A 48 0.47 4.38 -1.03
N MET A 49 -0.01 3.15 -0.92
CA MET A 49 -0.99 2.76 0.08
C MET A 49 -0.31 2.05 1.24
N HIS A 50 -0.77 2.32 2.47
CA HIS A 50 -0.32 1.58 3.65
C HIS A 50 -1.05 0.23 3.71
N PHE A 51 -0.29 -0.85 3.87
CA PHE A 51 -0.88 -2.17 4.14
C PHE A 51 -1.56 -2.16 5.52
N ILE A 52 -0.81 -1.74 6.56
CA ILE A 52 -1.40 -1.44 7.86
C ILE A 52 -1.69 0.07 7.87
N PRO A 53 -2.97 0.47 8.04
CA PRO A 53 -3.34 1.89 7.96
C PRO A 53 -2.65 2.75 9.00
N ARG A 54 -2.44 4.02 8.66
CA ARG A 54 -1.89 4.99 9.61
C ARG A 54 -2.75 5.09 10.87
N SER A 55 -4.07 4.97 10.73
CA SER A 55 -4.99 4.99 11.87
C SER A 55 -4.74 3.88 12.87
N LYS A 56 -4.09 2.80 12.43
CA LYS A 56 -3.70 1.67 13.29
C LYS A 56 -2.21 1.65 13.59
N GLY A 57 -1.54 2.79 13.38
CA GLY A 57 -0.12 2.90 13.65
C GLY A 57 0.78 2.34 12.57
N GLY A 58 0.29 2.13 11.38
CA GLY A 58 1.09 1.59 10.28
C GLY A 58 2.24 2.51 9.88
N LEU A 59 3.46 1.98 9.92
CA LEU A 59 4.68 2.73 9.65
C LEU A 59 4.83 3.07 8.15
N GLY A 60 5.51 4.19 7.89
CA GLY A 60 5.89 4.60 6.54
C GLY A 60 7.19 3.95 6.10
N VAL A 61 7.22 2.62 6.06
CA VAL A 61 8.39 1.84 5.67
C VAL A 61 8.08 1.06 4.39
N GLU A 62 9.12 0.64 3.68
CA GLU A 62 8.96 -0.07 2.41
C GLU A 62 8.08 -1.31 2.54
N GLY A 63 8.26 -2.06 3.62
CA GLY A 63 7.51 -3.29 3.88
C GLY A 63 6.03 -3.06 4.19
N ASN A 64 5.58 -1.81 4.28
CA ASN A 64 4.19 -1.46 4.54
C ASN A 64 3.57 -0.64 3.41
N GLY A 65 4.26 -0.47 2.30
CA GLY A 65 3.80 0.37 1.20
C GLY A 65 3.64 -0.38 -0.10
N VAL A 66 2.52 -0.16 -0.78
CA VAL A 66 2.23 -0.77 -2.08
C VAL A 66 1.63 0.28 -2.99
N ILE A 67 2.07 0.31 -4.25
CA ILE A 67 1.51 1.23 -5.23
C ILE A 67 0.13 0.74 -5.67
N GLY A 68 -0.86 1.63 -5.63
CA GLY A 68 -2.19 1.38 -6.17
C GLY A 68 -2.64 2.56 -7.00
N CYS A 69 -3.35 2.28 -8.10
CA CYS A 69 -3.98 3.37 -8.84
C CYS A 69 -5.17 3.91 -8.05
N ARG A 70 -5.64 5.09 -8.44
CA ARG A 70 -6.74 5.75 -7.74
C ARG A 70 -7.99 4.86 -7.70
N TYR A 71 -8.27 4.14 -8.78
CA TYR A 71 -9.42 3.25 -8.84
C TYR A 71 -9.33 2.13 -7.79
N HIS A 72 -8.20 1.42 -7.74
CA HIS A 72 -8.03 0.32 -6.79
C HIS A 72 -7.83 0.83 -5.36
N HIS A 73 -7.23 2.01 -5.18
CA HIS A 73 -7.12 2.61 -3.85
C HIS A 73 -8.49 2.89 -3.26
N GLN A 74 -9.40 3.45 -4.06
CA GLN A 74 -10.77 3.70 -3.60
C GLN A 74 -11.50 2.39 -3.32
N MET A 75 -11.27 1.36 -4.12
CA MET A 75 -11.85 0.04 -3.91
C MET A 75 -11.39 -0.57 -2.58
N LEU A 76 -10.10 -0.43 -2.26
CA LEU A 76 -9.55 -0.92 -1.00
C LEU A 76 -10.17 -0.18 0.19
N ASP A 77 -10.33 1.13 0.08
CA ASP A 77 -10.86 1.96 1.16
C ASP A 77 -12.37 1.83 1.32
N ASN A 78 -13.07 1.39 0.27
CA ASN A 78 -14.52 1.26 0.30
C ASN A 78 -14.92 -0.15 0.75
N GLY A 79 -15.00 -0.33 2.08
CA GLY A 79 -15.33 -1.63 2.67
C GLY A 79 -16.71 -2.18 2.30
N ASN A 80 -17.57 -1.35 1.70
CA ASN A 80 -18.92 -1.75 1.34
C ASN A 80 -18.98 -2.78 0.20
N VAL A 81 -17.93 -2.86 -0.61
CA VAL A 81 -17.90 -3.83 -1.72
C VAL A 81 -17.40 -5.20 -1.30
N GLY A 82 -16.91 -5.34 -0.06
CA GLY A 82 -16.50 -6.63 0.49
C GLY A 82 -15.20 -7.19 -0.04
N LEU A 83 -14.40 -6.40 -0.75
CA LEU A 83 -13.17 -6.87 -1.39
C LEU A 83 -11.90 -6.56 -0.59
N ARG A 84 -12.02 -5.80 0.50
CA ARG A 84 -10.84 -5.32 1.24
C ARG A 84 -9.94 -6.44 1.74
N ASN A 85 -10.51 -7.47 2.35
CA ASN A 85 -9.71 -8.57 2.90
C ASN A 85 -8.92 -9.31 1.82
N GLU A 86 -9.54 -9.52 0.68
CA GLU A 86 -8.89 -10.14 -0.47
C GLU A 86 -7.74 -9.29 -1.00
N MET A 87 -7.99 -7.98 -1.11
CA MET A 87 -6.97 -7.04 -1.58
C MET A 87 -5.80 -6.96 -0.59
N LEU A 88 -6.09 -6.96 0.72
CA LEU A 88 -5.05 -6.96 1.74
C LEU A 88 -4.20 -8.24 1.66
N ALA A 89 -4.81 -9.38 1.39
CA ALA A 89 -4.07 -10.63 1.22
C ALA A 89 -3.13 -10.56 0.03
N MET A 90 -3.54 -9.92 -1.07
CA MET A 90 -2.69 -9.72 -2.24
C MET A 90 -1.51 -8.81 -1.92
N MET A 91 -1.74 -7.74 -1.16
CA MET A 91 -0.68 -6.84 -0.72
C MET A 91 0.32 -7.57 0.18
N GLU A 92 -0.18 -8.37 1.12
CA GLU A 92 0.67 -9.13 2.04
C GLU A 92 1.57 -10.09 1.28
N GLU A 93 1.03 -10.82 0.31
CA GLU A 93 1.80 -11.77 -0.49
C GLU A 93 2.90 -11.05 -1.28
N HIS A 94 2.58 -9.91 -1.86
CA HIS A 94 3.55 -9.08 -2.59
C HIS A 94 4.70 -8.65 -1.69
N LEU A 95 4.38 -8.15 -0.48
CA LEU A 95 5.38 -7.68 0.46
C LEU A 95 6.26 -8.81 0.99
N LYS A 96 5.66 -9.95 1.30
CA LYS A 96 6.42 -11.12 1.73
C LYS A 96 7.39 -11.60 0.67
N THR A 97 6.99 -11.52 -0.59
CA THR A 97 7.85 -11.93 -1.71
C THR A 97 9.10 -11.06 -1.80
N HIS A 98 8.97 -9.76 -1.52
CA HIS A 98 10.07 -8.81 -1.66
C HIS A 98 10.95 -8.69 -0.40
N TYR A 99 10.44 -9.04 0.77
CA TYR A 99 11.15 -8.83 2.03
C TYR A 99 11.22 -10.12 2.83
N PRO A 100 12.34 -10.89 2.74
CA PRO A 100 12.53 -12.08 3.57
C PRO A 100 12.40 -11.74 5.04
N GLY A 101 11.65 -12.55 5.78
CA GLY A 101 11.41 -12.30 7.20
C GLY A 101 10.36 -11.24 7.47
N TRP A 102 9.63 -10.80 6.44
CA TRP A 102 8.57 -9.80 6.62
C TRP A 102 7.60 -10.24 7.70
N ASN A 103 7.28 -9.31 8.61
CA ASN A 103 6.43 -9.60 9.75
C ASN A 103 5.52 -8.40 9.99
N ARG A 104 4.22 -8.66 10.01
CA ARG A 104 3.20 -7.64 10.20
C ARG A 104 3.41 -6.82 11.46
N GLU A 105 3.85 -7.43 12.55
CA GLU A 105 4.04 -6.74 13.83
C GLU A 105 5.14 -5.69 13.79
N GLU A 106 6.12 -5.85 12.90
CA GLU A 106 7.20 -4.87 12.76
C GLU A 106 6.78 -3.63 11.97
N LEU A 107 5.59 -3.63 11.41
CA LEU A 107 5.06 -2.52 10.61
C LEU A 107 4.26 -1.53 11.44
N ILE A 108 4.20 -1.71 12.74
CA ILE A 108 3.36 -0.90 13.64
C ILE A 108 4.24 -0.04 14.52
N TYR A 109 3.87 1.25 14.64
CA TYR A 109 4.60 2.20 15.49
C TYR A 109 4.58 1.76 16.93
N LYS A 110 5.77 1.82 17.54
CA LYS A 110 5.96 1.52 18.97
C LYS A 110 6.59 2.72 19.63
N LYS A 111 6.01 3.14 20.73
CA LYS A 111 6.49 4.31 21.46
C LYS A 111 7.86 4.09 22.07
N TRP A 112 8.19 2.84 22.41
CA TRP A 112 9.47 2.40 23.00
C TRP A 112 9.83 0.99 22.56
#